data_74bb791679452b1be2ea631de5e101ce
#
_entry.id   74bb791679452b1be2ea631de5e101ce
#
_cell.length_a   1.000
_cell.length_b   1.000
_cell.length_c   1.000
_cell.angle_alpha   90.00
_cell.angle_beta   90.00
_cell.angle_gamma   90.00
#
_symmetry.space_group_name_H-M   'P 1'
#
loop_
_entity.id
_entity.type
_entity.pdbx_description
1 polymer ?
#
loop_
_entity_poly.entity_id
_entity_poly.type
_entity_poly.pdbx_seq_one_letter_code
_entity_poly.pdbx_strand_id
1 'polypeptide(L)'
;MKLAWITGANGLIGNYLVQTAPKQAPQWRVRALTRADFDLLDFAAVEREFRRDQPGLVIHCAAITQVSDAQKDPALARRVNVGGTRFLAELAADVSLVFFSTDLVFDGRKGDYVEPDAPNPLHIYGETKAAAEEWVLKNPRHLVVRTSINGGISKNGRRSFNEQLHWSLRQAGQGMTLFSDEFRCPIPAAETARAVWELAAGKCVGLYHVAGAEKLSRLQIGELLVRRWPEVRAEIKAGSARNFSGPVRALDTSLDVSKVQKVLSQPLPGLEAWLAANPQEEF
;
A
#
# COMPACT_ATOMS: atom_id res chain seq x y z
N MET A 1 -12.58 -4.01 25.05
CA MET A 1 -11.96 -3.47 23.83
C MET A 1 -12.76 -3.94 22.63
N LYS A 2 -13.01 -3.07 21.66
CA LYS A 2 -13.65 -3.45 20.39
C LYS A 2 -12.66 -4.26 19.54
N LEU A 3 -13.18 -5.14 18.68
CA LEU A 3 -12.34 -5.96 17.80
C LEU A 3 -12.12 -5.25 16.47
N ALA A 4 -10.88 -5.19 16.01
CA ALA A 4 -10.50 -4.79 14.66
C ALA A 4 -10.01 -6.00 13.87
N TRP A 5 -10.55 -6.21 12.68
CA TRP A 5 -10.04 -7.17 11.71
C TRP A 5 -8.99 -6.52 10.83
N ILE A 6 -7.86 -7.20 10.61
CA ILE A 6 -6.86 -6.81 9.60
C ILE A 6 -6.70 -7.97 8.65
N THR A 7 -7.25 -7.89 7.44
CA THR A 7 -7.04 -8.90 6.41
C THR A 7 -5.70 -8.68 5.71
N GLY A 8 -5.09 -9.74 5.20
CA GLY A 8 -3.76 -9.64 4.60
C GLY A 8 -2.67 -9.30 5.62
N ALA A 9 -2.85 -9.73 6.87
CA ALA A 9 -1.98 -9.43 8.01
C ALA A 9 -0.52 -9.89 7.84
N ASN A 10 -0.25 -10.89 6.98
CA ASN A 10 1.10 -11.32 6.63
C ASN A 10 1.75 -10.45 5.53
N GLY A 11 0.99 -9.59 4.86
CA GLY A 11 1.51 -8.62 3.90
C GLY A 11 2.30 -7.51 4.59
N LEU A 12 3.07 -6.73 3.83
CA LEU A 12 3.89 -5.65 4.37
C LEU A 12 3.05 -4.71 5.26
N ILE A 13 2.07 -4.02 4.70
CA ILE A 13 1.27 -3.02 5.42
C ILE A 13 0.45 -3.67 6.55
N GLY A 14 -0.20 -4.82 6.28
CA GLY A 14 -1.00 -5.53 7.29
C GLY A 14 -0.18 -5.93 8.51
N ASN A 15 1.06 -6.37 8.30
CA ASN A 15 1.97 -6.71 9.39
C ASN A 15 2.36 -5.49 10.24
N TYR A 16 2.67 -4.34 9.61
CA TYR A 16 2.97 -3.11 10.36
C TYR A 16 1.75 -2.59 11.12
N LEU A 17 0.54 -2.68 10.56
CA LEU A 17 -0.70 -2.38 11.27
C LEU A 17 -0.87 -3.23 12.52
N VAL A 18 -0.63 -4.54 12.42
CA VAL A 18 -0.71 -5.46 13.58
C VAL A 18 0.35 -5.11 14.63
N GLN A 19 1.60 -4.88 14.23
CA GLN A 19 2.70 -4.59 15.15
C GLN A 19 2.54 -3.25 15.86
N THR A 20 2.03 -2.24 15.17
CA THR A 20 1.90 -0.87 15.72
C THR A 20 0.62 -0.68 16.51
N ALA A 21 -0.38 -1.56 16.38
CA ALA A 21 -1.67 -1.44 17.04
C ALA A 21 -1.59 -1.22 18.57
N PRO A 22 -0.73 -1.93 19.34
CA PRO A 22 -0.67 -1.72 20.78
C PRO A 22 -0.30 -0.29 21.17
N LYS A 23 0.50 0.38 20.36
CA LYS A 23 0.95 1.77 20.59
C LYS A 23 -0.02 2.79 19.96
N GLN A 24 -0.47 2.53 18.74
CA GLN A 24 -1.21 3.51 17.94
C GLN A 24 -2.74 3.43 18.14
N ALA A 25 -3.24 2.26 18.52
CA ALA A 25 -4.66 1.98 18.63
C ALA A 25 -5.00 1.07 19.83
N PRO A 26 -4.57 1.40 21.07
CA PRO A 26 -4.69 0.54 22.26
C PRO A 26 -6.14 0.23 22.62
N GLN A 27 -7.11 0.98 22.10
CA GLN A 27 -8.54 0.73 22.28
C GLN A 27 -9.06 -0.46 21.46
N TRP A 28 -8.28 -0.97 20.51
CA TRP A 28 -8.64 -2.07 19.65
C TRP A 28 -7.91 -3.37 20.03
N ARG A 29 -8.63 -4.47 20.15
CA ARG A 29 -8.07 -5.81 20.06
C ARG A 29 -7.97 -6.19 18.58
N VAL A 30 -6.80 -6.48 18.09
CA VAL A 30 -6.59 -6.83 16.67
C VAL A 30 -6.71 -8.32 16.47
N ARG A 31 -7.49 -8.73 15.46
CA ARG A 31 -7.43 -10.07 14.86
C ARG A 31 -6.73 -9.96 13.51
N ALA A 32 -5.51 -10.48 13.47
CA ALA A 32 -4.71 -10.61 12.26
C ALA A 32 -5.25 -11.76 11.41
N LEU A 33 -5.73 -11.47 10.21
CA LEU A 33 -6.36 -12.45 9.33
C LEU A 33 -5.50 -12.73 8.11
N THR A 34 -5.24 -13.98 7.87
CA THR A 34 -4.40 -14.50 6.80
C THR A 34 -5.16 -15.57 6.00
N ARG A 35 -4.54 -16.11 4.95
CA ARG A 35 -5.12 -17.25 4.20
C ARG A 35 -5.24 -18.53 5.02
N ALA A 36 -4.50 -18.66 6.14
CA ALA A 36 -4.63 -19.78 7.03
C ALA A 36 -5.93 -19.72 7.85
N ASP A 37 -6.51 -18.53 8.06
CA ASP A 37 -7.76 -18.35 8.77
C ASP A 37 -8.96 -18.64 7.85
N PHE A 38 -8.93 -18.12 6.62
CA PHE A 38 -9.89 -18.40 5.54
C PHE A 38 -9.38 -17.88 4.19
N ASP A 39 -9.88 -18.44 3.09
CA ASP A 39 -9.78 -17.83 1.78
C ASP A 39 -10.78 -16.68 1.67
N LEU A 40 -10.33 -15.49 1.22
CA LEU A 40 -11.19 -14.33 0.99
C LEU A 40 -12.32 -14.62 -0.02
N LEU A 41 -12.16 -15.62 -0.88
CA LEU A 41 -13.15 -16.06 -1.85
C LEU A 41 -14.12 -17.13 -1.30
N ASP A 42 -13.86 -17.68 -0.12
CA ASP A 42 -14.85 -18.48 0.62
C ASP A 42 -15.78 -17.56 1.41
N PHE A 43 -16.74 -16.98 0.70
CA PHE A 43 -17.67 -15.99 1.28
C PHE A 43 -18.45 -16.54 2.47
N ALA A 44 -18.77 -17.82 2.46
CA ALA A 44 -19.47 -18.45 3.59
C ALA A 44 -18.58 -18.52 4.84
N ALA A 45 -17.30 -18.84 4.66
CA ALA A 45 -16.34 -18.81 5.77
C ALA A 45 -16.11 -17.38 6.29
N VAL A 46 -15.94 -16.41 5.40
CA VAL A 46 -15.75 -14.99 5.76
C VAL A 46 -16.96 -14.49 6.55
N GLU A 47 -18.19 -14.75 6.08
CA GLU A 47 -19.42 -14.33 6.75
C GLU A 47 -19.57 -14.98 8.12
N ARG A 48 -19.34 -16.28 8.25
CA ARG A 48 -19.38 -17.02 9.52
C ARG A 48 -18.42 -16.42 10.54
N GLU A 49 -17.17 -16.18 10.13
CA GLU A 49 -16.16 -15.59 11.00
C GLU A 49 -16.50 -14.16 11.40
N PHE A 50 -17.02 -13.37 10.46
CA PHE A 50 -17.45 -11.99 10.73
C PHE A 50 -18.61 -11.94 11.72
N ARG A 51 -19.62 -12.79 11.54
CA ARG A 51 -20.77 -12.86 12.47
C ARG A 51 -20.36 -13.35 13.86
N ARG A 52 -19.40 -14.28 13.93
CA ARG A 52 -18.85 -14.75 15.21
C ARG A 52 -18.10 -13.65 15.95
N ASP A 53 -17.28 -12.92 15.26
CA ASP A 53 -16.35 -11.96 15.84
C ASP A 53 -16.97 -10.58 16.06
N GLN A 54 -17.95 -10.20 15.28
CA GLN A 54 -18.61 -8.88 15.30
C GLN A 54 -17.61 -7.71 15.36
N PRO A 55 -16.69 -7.59 14.40
CA PRO A 55 -15.67 -6.56 14.43
C PRO A 55 -16.32 -5.17 14.36
N GLY A 56 -15.76 -4.21 15.09
CA GLY A 56 -16.17 -2.80 15.03
C GLY A 56 -15.35 -1.98 14.02
N LEU A 57 -14.31 -2.58 13.43
CA LEU A 57 -13.47 -2.00 12.40
C LEU A 57 -12.91 -3.11 11.51
N VAL A 58 -12.88 -2.89 10.21
CA VAL A 58 -12.20 -3.76 9.25
C VAL A 58 -11.13 -2.95 8.51
N ILE A 59 -9.88 -3.40 8.55
CA ILE A 59 -8.80 -2.86 7.72
C ILE A 59 -8.45 -3.91 6.67
N HIS A 60 -8.76 -3.62 5.41
CA HIS A 60 -8.65 -4.56 4.30
C HIS A 60 -7.38 -4.34 3.48
N CYS A 61 -6.34 -5.14 3.79
CA CYS A 61 -5.05 -5.12 3.08
C CYS A 61 -4.87 -6.32 2.13
N ALA A 62 -5.74 -7.34 2.20
CA ALA A 62 -5.62 -8.53 1.37
C ALA A 62 -5.90 -8.20 -0.11
N ALA A 63 -4.97 -8.53 -0.99
CA ALA A 63 -5.10 -8.35 -2.44
C ALA A 63 -4.03 -9.17 -3.19
N ILE A 64 -4.23 -9.37 -4.49
CA ILE A 64 -3.17 -9.67 -5.44
C ILE A 64 -2.53 -8.33 -5.80
N THR A 65 -1.32 -8.06 -5.27
CA THR A 65 -0.66 -6.75 -5.35
C THR A 65 0.43 -6.66 -6.41
N GLN A 66 0.98 -7.80 -6.85
CA GLN A 66 2.00 -7.80 -7.91
C GLN A 66 1.35 -7.59 -9.27
N VAL A 67 1.81 -6.57 -9.99
CA VAL A 67 1.32 -6.25 -11.35
C VAL A 67 1.48 -7.47 -12.27
N SER A 68 2.61 -8.17 -12.18
CA SER A 68 2.87 -9.39 -12.97
C SER A 68 1.89 -10.52 -12.66
N ASP A 69 1.56 -10.74 -11.38
CA ASP A 69 0.60 -11.80 -10.99
C ASP A 69 -0.81 -11.46 -11.47
N ALA A 70 -1.23 -10.20 -11.32
CA ALA A 70 -2.53 -9.74 -11.80
C ALA A 70 -2.64 -9.83 -13.34
N GLN A 71 -1.55 -9.51 -14.05
CA GLN A 71 -1.50 -9.61 -15.51
C GLN A 71 -1.50 -11.07 -16.00
N LYS A 72 -0.88 -11.98 -15.23
CA LYS A 72 -0.83 -13.41 -15.54
C LYS A 72 -2.20 -14.08 -15.39
N ASP A 73 -2.97 -13.70 -14.38
CA ASP A 73 -4.33 -14.20 -14.14
C ASP A 73 -5.31 -13.05 -13.81
N PRO A 74 -5.79 -12.33 -14.85
CA PRO A 74 -6.73 -11.22 -14.66
C PRO A 74 -8.06 -11.65 -14.03
N ALA A 75 -8.51 -12.87 -14.30
CA ALA A 75 -9.77 -13.38 -13.76
C ALA A 75 -9.68 -13.58 -12.24
N LEU A 76 -8.59 -14.19 -11.77
CA LEU A 76 -8.33 -14.34 -10.35
C LEU A 76 -8.12 -12.98 -9.68
N ALA A 77 -7.37 -12.06 -10.32
CA ALA A 77 -7.16 -10.71 -9.79
C ALA A 77 -8.48 -9.97 -9.59
N ARG A 78 -9.42 -10.03 -10.55
CA ARG A 78 -10.77 -9.44 -10.42
C ARG A 78 -11.58 -10.12 -9.32
N ARG A 79 -11.57 -11.45 -9.25
CA ARG A 79 -12.30 -12.18 -8.19
C ARG A 79 -11.81 -11.79 -6.80
N VAL A 80 -10.49 -11.75 -6.59
CA VAL A 80 -9.90 -11.45 -5.27
C VAL A 80 -10.03 -9.95 -4.96
N ASN A 81 -9.53 -9.07 -5.84
CA ASN A 81 -9.41 -7.65 -5.53
C ASN A 81 -10.75 -6.91 -5.62
N VAL A 82 -11.65 -7.31 -6.53
CA VAL A 82 -12.97 -6.69 -6.66
C VAL A 82 -14.03 -7.50 -5.93
N GLY A 83 -14.17 -8.78 -6.24
CA GLY A 83 -15.22 -9.65 -5.66
C GLY A 83 -15.09 -9.79 -4.14
N GLY A 84 -13.88 -10.11 -3.66
CA GLY A 84 -13.60 -10.23 -2.23
C GLY A 84 -13.78 -8.90 -1.48
N THR A 85 -13.30 -7.78 -2.06
CA THR A 85 -13.47 -6.44 -1.46
C THR A 85 -14.94 -6.03 -1.43
N ARG A 86 -15.69 -6.24 -2.53
CA ARG A 86 -17.12 -5.96 -2.59
C ARG A 86 -17.88 -6.71 -1.50
N PHE A 87 -17.67 -8.04 -1.41
CA PHE A 87 -18.32 -8.87 -0.41
C PHE A 87 -18.05 -8.38 1.02
N LEU A 88 -16.78 -8.07 1.31
CA LEU A 88 -16.39 -7.58 2.63
C LEU A 88 -16.97 -6.19 2.93
N ALA A 89 -17.05 -5.30 1.94
CA ALA A 89 -17.67 -3.98 2.09
C ALA A 89 -19.19 -4.08 2.33
N GLU A 90 -19.87 -4.99 1.63
CA GLU A 90 -21.31 -5.29 1.85
C GLU A 90 -21.54 -5.90 3.24
N LEU A 91 -20.69 -6.82 3.67
CA LEU A 91 -20.78 -7.44 5.00
C LEU A 91 -20.51 -6.43 6.13
N ALA A 92 -19.62 -5.47 5.90
CA ALA A 92 -19.29 -4.40 6.83
C ALA A 92 -20.21 -3.18 6.71
N ALA A 93 -21.46 -3.32 6.21
CA ALA A 93 -22.37 -2.19 5.94
C ALA A 93 -22.56 -1.25 7.14
N ASP A 94 -22.61 -1.78 8.35
CA ASP A 94 -22.77 -1.02 9.61
C ASP A 94 -21.47 -0.81 10.39
N VAL A 95 -20.34 -1.22 9.82
CA VAL A 95 -19.01 -1.19 10.43
C VAL A 95 -18.08 -0.32 9.58
N SER A 96 -17.17 0.43 10.22
CA SER A 96 -16.14 1.16 9.47
C SER A 96 -15.21 0.18 8.77
N LEU A 97 -15.01 0.39 7.46
CA LEU A 97 -14.04 -0.35 6.67
C LEU A 97 -12.99 0.61 6.09
N VAL A 98 -11.72 0.30 6.28
CA VAL A 98 -10.59 0.96 5.63
C VAL A 98 -10.05 0.04 4.55
N PHE A 99 -10.08 0.50 3.32
CA PHE A 99 -9.59 -0.25 2.15
C PHE A 99 -8.30 0.35 1.62
N PHE A 100 -7.26 -0.47 1.48
CA PHE A 100 -6.02 -0.05 0.84
C PHE A 100 -6.12 -0.12 -0.68
N SER A 101 -5.93 1.02 -1.34
CA SER A 101 -5.75 1.17 -2.77
C SER A 101 -4.31 1.57 -3.11
N THR A 102 -4.04 2.06 -4.28
CA THR A 102 -2.71 2.27 -4.85
C THR A 102 -2.66 3.53 -5.72
N ASP A 103 -1.47 4.12 -5.86
CA ASP A 103 -1.16 5.15 -6.84
C ASP A 103 -1.25 4.65 -8.29
N LEU A 104 -1.16 3.32 -8.51
CA LEU A 104 -1.29 2.70 -9.84
C LEU A 104 -2.74 2.69 -10.38
N VAL A 105 -3.70 3.30 -9.69
CA VAL A 105 -5.01 3.65 -10.27
C VAL A 105 -4.87 4.77 -11.31
N PHE A 106 -3.75 5.47 -11.36
CA PHE A 106 -3.46 6.55 -12.28
C PHE A 106 -2.52 6.12 -13.42
N ASP A 107 -2.62 6.80 -14.56
CA ASP A 107 -1.83 6.52 -15.76
C ASP A 107 -0.39 7.12 -15.72
N GLY A 108 -0.14 8.00 -14.78
CA GLY A 108 1.16 8.63 -14.62
C GLY A 108 1.49 9.71 -15.63
N ARG A 109 0.49 10.31 -16.29
CA ARG A 109 0.68 11.40 -17.26
C ARG A 109 0.75 12.77 -16.60
N LYS A 110 0.04 12.96 -15.49
CA LYS A 110 -0.09 14.25 -14.79
C LYS A 110 0.93 14.42 -13.68
N GLY A 111 1.09 13.42 -12.81
CA GLY A 111 1.78 13.56 -11.52
C GLY A 111 1.01 14.39 -10.49
N ASP A 112 1.47 14.39 -9.26
CA ASP A 112 0.90 15.15 -8.14
C ASP A 112 -0.64 15.06 -8.10
N TYR A 113 -1.13 13.80 -8.23
CA TYR A 113 -2.57 13.51 -8.27
C TYR A 113 -3.22 13.83 -6.93
N VAL A 114 -4.39 14.48 -7.00
CA VAL A 114 -5.28 14.75 -5.86
C VAL A 114 -6.42 13.73 -5.80
N GLU A 115 -7.09 13.62 -4.66
CA GLU A 115 -8.15 12.61 -4.47
C GLU A 115 -9.30 12.70 -5.49
N PRO A 116 -9.75 13.90 -5.96
CA PRO A 116 -10.80 14.01 -6.97
C PRO A 116 -10.37 13.61 -8.40
N ASP A 117 -9.08 13.43 -8.66
CA ASP A 117 -8.62 13.03 -10.00
C ASP A 117 -9.18 11.66 -10.37
N ALA A 118 -9.69 11.55 -11.58
CA ALA A 118 -10.28 10.32 -12.08
C ALA A 118 -9.22 9.23 -12.30
N PRO A 119 -9.44 7.99 -11.82
CA PRO A 119 -8.58 6.86 -12.14
C PRO A 119 -8.52 6.58 -13.65
N ASN A 120 -7.32 6.26 -14.13
CA ASN A 120 -7.05 5.79 -15.50
C ASN A 120 -5.89 4.79 -15.50
N PRO A 121 -6.10 3.58 -14.93
CA PRO A 121 -5.02 2.61 -14.72
C PRO A 121 -4.49 2.01 -16.02
N LEU A 122 -3.18 1.75 -16.07
CA LEU A 122 -2.51 1.11 -17.21
C LEU A 122 -2.41 -0.42 -17.09
N HIS A 123 -2.75 -0.98 -15.92
CA HIS A 123 -2.54 -2.41 -15.61
C HIS A 123 -3.75 -3.01 -14.91
N ILE A 124 -3.95 -4.32 -15.08
CA ILE A 124 -5.02 -5.09 -14.41
C ILE A 124 -5.03 -4.87 -12.90
N TYR A 125 -3.85 -4.79 -12.25
CA TYR A 125 -3.79 -4.50 -10.81
C TYR A 125 -4.47 -3.16 -10.49
N GLY A 126 -4.04 -2.08 -11.13
CA GLY A 126 -4.64 -0.74 -10.93
C GLY A 126 -6.13 -0.71 -11.26
N GLU A 127 -6.54 -1.36 -12.37
CA GLU A 127 -7.94 -1.48 -12.77
C GLU A 127 -8.79 -2.17 -11.71
N THR A 128 -8.30 -3.31 -11.17
CA THR A 128 -9.02 -4.02 -10.11
C THR A 128 -9.10 -3.23 -8.80
N LYS A 129 -8.07 -2.43 -8.49
CA LYS A 129 -8.09 -1.57 -7.29
C LYS A 129 -9.06 -0.40 -7.47
N ALA A 130 -9.05 0.27 -8.63
CA ALA A 130 -10.00 1.34 -8.93
C ALA A 130 -11.46 0.85 -8.90
N ALA A 131 -11.75 -0.30 -9.52
CA ALA A 131 -13.08 -0.90 -9.46
C ALA A 131 -13.51 -1.28 -8.03
N ALA A 132 -12.57 -1.68 -7.18
CA ALA A 132 -12.87 -1.99 -5.77
C ALA A 132 -13.13 -0.70 -4.95
N GLU A 133 -12.45 0.42 -5.24
CA GLU A 133 -12.73 1.73 -4.63
C GLU A 133 -14.19 2.14 -4.80
N GLU A 134 -14.74 1.95 -6.02
CA GLU A 134 -16.14 2.29 -6.32
C GLU A 134 -17.12 1.54 -5.41
N TRP A 135 -16.87 0.25 -5.14
CA TRP A 135 -17.70 -0.53 -4.22
C TRP A 135 -17.59 -0.06 -2.77
N VAL A 136 -16.40 0.23 -2.31
CA VAL A 136 -16.16 0.70 -0.94
C VAL A 136 -16.78 2.08 -0.73
N LEU A 137 -16.60 3.01 -1.67
CA LEU A 137 -17.09 4.39 -1.57
C LEU A 137 -18.62 4.52 -1.69
N LYS A 138 -19.37 3.46 -2.08
CA LYS A 138 -20.84 3.45 -1.99
C LYS A 138 -21.34 3.59 -0.55
N ASN A 139 -20.55 3.16 0.42
CA ASN A 139 -20.90 3.32 1.82
C ASN A 139 -20.20 4.55 2.43
N PRO A 140 -20.93 5.58 2.86
CA PRO A 140 -20.34 6.82 3.38
C PRO A 140 -19.59 6.65 4.72
N ARG A 141 -19.62 5.47 5.33
CA ARG A 141 -18.86 5.14 6.55
C ARG A 141 -17.48 4.56 6.26
N HIS A 142 -17.20 4.26 5.00
CA HIS A 142 -15.95 3.59 4.61
C HIS A 142 -14.88 4.59 4.21
N LEU A 143 -13.66 4.15 4.31
CA LEU A 143 -12.44 4.90 3.98
C LEU A 143 -11.64 4.14 2.92
N VAL A 144 -11.27 4.82 1.86
CA VAL A 144 -10.27 4.35 0.88
C VAL A 144 -8.97 5.08 1.12
N VAL A 145 -7.88 4.34 1.18
CA VAL A 145 -6.52 4.86 1.32
C VAL A 145 -5.73 4.48 0.06
N ARG A 146 -5.45 5.44 -0.81
CA ARG A 146 -4.46 5.27 -1.88
C ARG A 146 -3.08 5.50 -1.30
N THR A 147 -2.20 4.53 -1.49
CA THR A 147 -0.80 4.63 -1.06
C THR A 147 0.15 4.42 -2.22
N SER A 148 1.43 4.77 -2.05
CA SER A 148 2.47 4.58 -3.04
C SER A 148 3.42 3.43 -2.64
N ILE A 149 4.71 3.52 -2.98
CA ILE A 149 5.71 2.54 -2.56
C ILE A 149 5.83 2.56 -1.03
N ASN A 150 5.52 1.43 -0.41
CA ASN A 150 5.78 1.22 1.02
C ASN A 150 7.09 0.47 1.20
N GLY A 151 7.98 1.02 2.01
CA GLY A 151 9.21 0.36 2.44
C GLY A 151 9.05 -0.30 3.79
N GLY A 152 9.88 -1.32 4.06
CA GLY A 152 9.87 -2.07 5.32
C GLY A 152 10.16 -3.55 5.09
N ILE A 153 10.09 -4.34 6.16
CA ILE A 153 10.35 -5.79 6.15
C ILE A 153 9.04 -6.56 5.94
N SER A 154 9.00 -7.39 4.90
CA SER A 154 7.86 -8.26 4.61
C SER A 154 7.99 -9.62 5.29
N LYS A 155 6.90 -10.11 5.88
CA LYS A 155 6.88 -11.43 6.57
C LYS A 155 6.25 -12.56 5.75
N ASN A 156 5.74 -12.27 4.55
CA ASN A 156 5.01 -13.26 3.75
C ASN A 156 5.88 -14.05 2.75
N GLY A 157 7.20 -13.95 2.86
CA GLY A 157 8.17 -14.56 1.94
C GLY A 157 8.32 -13.82 0.59
N ARG A 158 7.56 -12.76 0.36
CA ARG A 158 7.70 -11.87 -0.80
C ARG A 158 8.46 -10.63 -0.36
N ARG A 159 9.46 -10.22 -1.13
CA ARG A 159 10.24 -9.03 -0.82
C ARG A 159 9.40 -7.77 -1.03
N SER A 160 9.48 -6.83 -0.09
CA SER A 160 9.07 -5.45 -0.28
C SER A 160 9.94 -4.77 -1.34
N PHE A 161 9.63 -3.52 -1.69
CA PHE A 161 10.40 -2.78 -2.70
C PHE A 161 11.87 -2.63 -2.32
N ASN A 162 12.16 -2.19 -1.10
CA ASN A 162 13.53 -2.02 -0.60
C ASN A 162 14.27 -3.37 -0.47
N GLU A 163 13.61 -4.41 0.05
CA GLU A 163 14.20 -5.76 0.13
C GLU A 163 14.53 -6.31 -1.28
N GLN A 164 13.64 -6.10 -2.26
CA GLN A 164 13.89 -6.52 -3.64
C GLN A 164 15.04 -5.73 -4.27
N LEU A 165 15.10 -4.42 -4.04
CA LEU A 165 16.17 -3.56 -4.52
C LEU A 165 17.51 -3.98 -3.91
N HIS A 166 17.58 -4.14 -2.58
CA HIS A 166 18.76 -4.58 -1.87
C HIS A 166 19.26 -5.95 -2.39
N TRP A 167 18.33 -6.92 -2.49
CA TRP A 167 18.65 -8.23 -3.01
C TRP A 167 19.18 -8.16 -4.46
N SER A 168 18.52 -7.41 -5.32
CA SER A 168 18.91 -7.28 -6.73
C SER A 168 20.29 -6.64 -6.88
N LEU A 169 20.59 -5.61 -6.11
CA LEU A 169 21.90 -4.94 -6.12
C LEU A 169 23.01 -5.87 -5.61
N ARG A 170 22.76 -6.71 -4.62
CA ARG A 170 23.74 -7.70 -4.16
C ARG A 170 24.02 -8.82 -5.17
N GLN A 171 23.04 -9.14 -6.03
CA GLN A 171 23.21 -10.14 -7.10
C GLN A 171 23.77 -9.54 -8.39
N ALA A 172 23.61 -8.24 -8.59
CA ALA A 172 24.01 -7.55 -9.81
C ALA A 172 25.51 -7.23 -9.80
N GLY A 173 26.37 -8.19 -10.14
CA GLY A 173 27.84 -7.99 -10.22
C GLY A 173 28.28 -6.83 -11.13
N GLN A 174 27.42 -6.32 -12.03
CA GLN A 174 27.70 -5.25 -12.98
C GLN A 174 26.86 -3.97 -12.78
N GLY A 175 26.10 -3.89 -11.68
CA GLY A 175 25.24 -2.76 -11.40
C GLY A 175 23.78 -2.93 -11.90
N MET A 176 22.93 -1.96 -11.58
CA MET A 176 21.50 -1.98 -11.85
C MET A 176 21.05 -0.65 -12.45
N THR A 177 20.22 -0.70 -13.49
CA THR A 177 19.60 0.50 -14.06
C THR A 177 18.31 0.84 -13.31
N LEU A 178 18.22 2.06 -12.80
CA LEU A 178 17.02 2.63 -12.23
C LEU A 178 16.52 3.83 -13.03
N PHE A 179 15.22 4.03 -13.11
CA PHE A 179 14.63 5.04 -13.97
C PHE A 179 14.64 6.42 -13.32
N SER A 180 15.17 7.41 -14.05
CA SER A 180 15.19 8.82 -13.65
C SER A 180 13.88 9.56 -13.94
N ASP A 181 13.00 8.95 -14.74
CA ASP A 181 11.73 9.50 -15.24
C ASP A 181 10.49 8.69 -14.81
N GLU A 182 10.62 7.85 -13.78
CA GLU A 182 9.52 7.16 -13.11
C GLU A 182 9.43 7.62 -11.66
N PHE A 183 8.39 8.43 -11.34
CA PHE A 183 8.24 9.11 -10.06
C PHE A 183 7.18 8.46 -9.17
N ARG A 184 7.44 8.45 -7.85
CA ARG A 184 6.58 7.92 -6.79
C ARG A 184 6.74 8.76 -5.52
N CYS A 185 5.85 8.52 -4.55
CA CYS A 185 5.93 9.09 -3.21
C CYS A 185 6.21 7.98 -2.19
N PRO A 186 7.47 7.53 -2.03
CA PRO A 186 7.81 6.43 -1.13
C PRO A 186 7.54 6.79 0.32
N ILE A 187 7.01 5.83 1.09
CA ILE A 187 6.65 5.99 2.50
C ILE A 187 7.05 4.74 3.29
N PRO A 188 7.57 4.87 4.52
CA PRO A 188 7.75 3.73 5.41
C PRO A 188 6.41 3.10 5.78
N ALA A 189 6.32 1.77 5.77
CA ALA A 189 5.09 1.07 6.13
C ALA A 189 4.64 1.34 7.59
N ALA A 190 5.59 1.66 8.47
CA ALA A 190 5.30 2.12 9.83
C ALA A 190 4.51 3.44 9.84
N GLU A 191 4.89 4.41 8.99
CA GLU A 191 4.20 5.69 8.86
C GLU A 191 2.83 5.55 8.20
N THR A 192 2.71 4.66 7.20
CA THR A 192 1.41 4.30 6.63
C THR A 192 0.49 3.71 7.70
N ALA A 193 1.00 2.79 8.51
CA ALA A 193 0.23 2.17 9.59
C ALA A 193 -0.19 3.20 10.65
N ARG A 194 0.72 4.10 11.06
CA ARG A 194 0.42 5.21 11.99
C ARG A 194 -0.73 6.08 11.44
N ALA A 195 -0.60 6.55 10.21
CA ALA A 195 -1.61 7.41 9.59
C ALA A 195 -2.97 6.72 9.50
N VAL A 196 -3.01 5.44 9.13
CA VAL A 196 -4.27 4.68 9.00
C VAL A 196 -4.93 4.45 10.36
N TRP A 197 -4.18 4.15 11.40
CA TRP A 197 -4.73 4.06 12.76
C TRP A 197 -5.31 5.39 13.24
N GLU A 198 -4.64 6.50 12.92
CA GLU A 198 -5.10 7.85 13.26
C GLU A 198 -6.38 8.23 12.48
N LEU A 199 -6.42 7.96 11.17
CA LEU A 199 -7.63 8.15 10.34
C LEU A 199 -8.82 7.33 10.86
N ALA A 200 -8.57 6.06 11.23
CA ALA A 200 -9.60 5.19 11.79
C ALA A 200 -10.09 5.68 13.16
N ALA A 201 -9.20 6.15 14.02
CA ALA A 201 -9.56 6.73 15.32
C ALA A 201 -10.36 8.02 15.17
N GLY A 202 -10.01 8.85 14.20
CA GLY A 202 -10.70 10.09 13.83
C GLY A 202 -12.01 9.86 13.06
N LYS A 203 -12.38 8.59 12.78
CA LYS A 203 -13.54 8.22 11.97
C LYS A 203 -13.57 8.92 10.61
N CYS A 204 -12.42 9.11 10.01
CA CYS A 204 -12.31 9.66 8.66
C CYS A 204 -12.97 8.74 7.64
N VAL A 205 -13.63 9.31 6.66
CA VAL A 205 -14.40 8.61 5.62
C VAL A 205 -14.09 9.15 4.23
N GLY A 206 -14.46 8.41 3.19
CA GLY A 206 -14.22 8.79 1.80
C GLY A 206 -12.82 8.39 1.34
N LEU A 207 -12.16 9.22 0.56
CA LEU A 207 -10.89 8.91 -0.09
C LEU A 207 -9.77 9.80 0.45
N TYR A 208 -8.63 9.21 0.80
CA TYR A 208 -7.40 9.89 1.21
C TYR A 208 -6.17 9.32 0.51
N HIS A 209 -5.22 10.18 0.18
CA HIS A 209 -3.89 9.78 -0.23
C HIS A 209 -2.97 9.70 1.01
N VAL A 210 -2.36 8.53 1.25
CA VAL A 210 -1.40 8.29 2.34
C VAL A 210 -0.11 7.78 1.73
N ALA A 211 0.81 8.70 1.46
CA ALA A 211 2.09 8.45 0.81
C ALA A 211 3.15 9.39 1.41
N GLY A 212 4.42 9.19 1.06
CA GLY A 212 5.48 10.12 1.44
C GLY A 212 5.22 11.53 0.90
N ALA A 213 5.58 12.55 1.67
CA ALA A 213 5.43 13.94 1.27
C ALA A 213 6.41 14.37 0.16
N GLU A 214 7.28 13.47 -0.26
CA GLU A 214 8.34 13.73 -1.23
C GLU A 214 8.15 12.90 -2.50
N LYS A 215 8.18 13.59 -3.64
CA LYS A 215 8.16 12.98 -4.98
C LYS A 215 9.58 12.67 -5.40
N LEU A 216 9.87 11.40 -5.62
CA LEU A 216 11.19 10.92 -6.00
C LEU A 216 11.13 10.01 -7.23
N SER A 217 12.14 10.09 -8.10
CA SER A 217 12.33 9.11 -9.16
C SER A 217 12.81 7.77 -8.57
N ARG A 218 12.64 6.69 -9.33
CA ARG A 218 13.18 5.38 -8.95
C ARG A 218 14.69 5.43 -8.72
N LEU A 219 15.40 6.24 -9.51
CA LEU A 219 16.83 6.47 -9.35
C LEU A 219 17.13 7.12 -7.99
N GLN A 220 16.48 8.24 -7.68
CA GLN A 220 16.68 8.94 -6.42
C GLN A 220 16.36 8.05 -5.20
N ILE A 221 15.26 7.28 -5.25
CA ILE A 221 14.94 6.32 -4.19
C ILE A 221 16.07 5.31 -4.01
N GLY A 222 16.59 4.75 -5.12
CA GLY A 222 17.70 3.81 -5.08
C GLY A 222 18.97 4.41 -4.49
N GLU A 223 19.34 5.62 -4.91
CA GLU A 223 20.52 6.33 -4.40
C GLU A 223 20.41 6.61 -2.89
N LEU A 224 19.23 7.02 -2.40
CA LEU A 224 19.00 7.24 -0.98
C LEU A 224 19.15 5.94 -0.18
N LEU A 225 18.57 4.84 -0.66
CA LEU A 225 18.60 3.57 0.04
C LEU A 225 19.99 2.92 0.04
N VAL A 226 20.74 3.01 -1.07
CA VAL A 226 22.10 2.45 -1.14
C VAL A 226 23.05 3.09 -0.15
N ARG A 227 22.88 4.36 0.18
CA ARG A 227 23.67 5.03 1.24
C ARG A 227 23.50 4.34 2.61
N ARG A 228 22.42 3.57 2.81
CA ARG A 228 22.14 2.80 4.02
C ARG A 228 22.75 1.39 4.01
N TRP A 229 23.26 0.94 2.86
CA TRP A 229 23.80 -0.41 2.66
C TRP A 229 25.29 -0.35 2.29
N PRO A 230 26.19 -0.09 3.25
CA PRO A 230 27.60 0.09 2.98
C PRO A 230 28.28 -1.15 2.38
N GLU A 231 27.66 -2.32 2.53
CA GLU A 231 28.11 -3.58 1.95
C GLU A 231 27.79 -3.72 0.45
N VAL A 232 26.84 -2.92 -0.06
CA VAL A 232 26.45 -2.95 -1.48
C VAL A 232 27.49 -2.19 -2.32
N ARG A 233 28.13 -2.91 -3.25
CA ARG A 233 29.15 -2.34 -4.16
C ARG A 233 28.66 -2.15 -5.59
N ALA A 234 27.42 -2.57 -5.89
CA ALA A 234 26.87 -2.45 -7.23
C ALA A 234 26.63 -0.99 -7.61
N GLU A 235 27.02 -0.64 -8.84
CA GLU A 235 26.76 0.69 -9.40
C GLU A 235 25.28 0.83 -9.76
N ILE A 236 24.68 1.97 -9.42
CA ILE A 236 23.36 2.37 -9.92
C ILE A 236 23.56 3.24 -11.16
N LYS A 237 22.96 2.84 -12.28
CA LYS A 237 22.96 3.59 -13.54
C LYS A 237 21.61 4.24 -13.79
N ALA A 238 21.63 5.48 -14.24
CA ALA A 238 20.43 6.17 -14.69
C ALA A 238 19.91 5.56 -15.99
N GLY A 239 18.60 5.32 -16.06
CA GLY A 239 17.89 4.90 -17.27
C GLY A 239 16.59 5.67 -17.43
N SER A 240 15.88 5.40 -18.54
CA SER A 240 14.56 5.97 -18.80
C SER A 240 13.50 4.85 -18.89
N ALA A 241 12.41 5.00 -18.17
CA ALA A 241 11.27 4.10 -18.25
C ALA A 241 10.58 4.14 -19.63
N ARG A 242 10.75 5.23 -20.38
CA ARG A 242 10.24 5.37 -21.77
C ARG A 242 10.95 4.43 -22.74
N ASN A 243 12.20 4.10 -22.45
CA ASN A 243 13.02 3.20 -23.27
C ASN A 243 12.96 1.73 -22.80
N PHE A 244 12.11 1.44 -21.81
CA PHE A 244 11.99 0.10 -21.27
C PHE A 244 11.18 -0.80 -22.21
N SER A 245 11.76 -1.92 -22.62
CA SER A 245 11.15 -2.89 -23.55
C SER A 245 10.11 -3.82 -22.91
N GLY A 246 9.86 -3.69 -21.61
CA GLY A 246 8.87 -4.46 -20.87
C GLY A 246 7.46 -3.84 -20.89
N PRO A 247 6.57 -4.26 -19.98
CA PRO A 247 5.22 -3.69 -19.86
C PRO A 247 5.23 -2.18 -19.69
N VAL A 248 4.22 -1.51 -20.25
CA VAL A 248 4.04 -0.05 -20.13
C VAL A 248 4.12 0.37 -18.67
N ARG A 249 4.81 1.47 -18.38
CA ARG A 249 5.00 2.00 -17.04
C ARG A 249 4.30 3.34 -16.89
N ALA A 250 3.58 3.51 -15.78
CA ALA A 250 3.08 4.81 -15.37
C ALA A 250 4.26 5.66 -14.88
N LEU A 251 4.57 6.75 -15.60
CA LEU A 251 5.80 7.51 -15.36
C LEU A 251 5.72 8.31 -14.05
N ASP A 252 4.65 9.01 -13.80
CA ASP A 252 4.52 9.87 -12.63
C ASP A 252 3.17 9.65 -11.93
N THR A 253 3.14 8.73 -10.98
CA THR A 253 1.96 8.51 -10.13
C THR A 253 2.14 9.13 -8.73
N SER A 254 2.92 10.21 -8.63
CA SER A 254 3.04 10.96 -7.37
C SER A 254 1.66 11.42 -6.88
N LEU A 255 1.49 11.37 -5.56
CA LEU A 255 0.24 11.69 -4.87
C LEU A 255 0.41 12.97 -4.06
N ASP A 256 -0.52 13.90 -4.22
CA ASP A 256 -0.67 15.02 -3.28
C ASP A 256 -1.26 14.49 -1.97
N VAL A 257 -0.60 14.78 -0.85
CA VAL A 257 -1.00 14.34 0.49
C VAL A 257 -1.55 15.48 1.35
N SER A 258 -1.78 16.65 0.76
CA SER A 258 -2.20 17.87 1.48
C SER A 258 -3.51 17.67 2.27
N LYS A 259 -4.42 16.84 1.78
CA LYS A 259 -5.68 16.53 2.46
C LYS A 259 -5.43 15.75 3.75
N VAL A 260 -4.63 14.70 3.71
CA VAL A 260 -4.36 13.86 4.89
C VAL A 260 -3.51 14.62 5.92
N GLN A 261 -2.57 15.44 5.48
CA GLN A 261 -1.72 16.26 6.36
C GLN A 261 -2.54 17.19 7.29
N LYS A 262 -3.74 17.62 6.86
CA LYS A 262 -4.61 18.50 7.67
C LYS A 262 -5.30 17.78 8.82
N VAL A 263 -5.36 16.44 8.80
CA VAL A 263 -6.08 15.65 9.80
C VAL A 263 -5.15 14.80 10.67
N LEU A 264 -3.91 14.61 10.26
CA LEU A 264 -2.91 13.89 11.04
C LEU A 264 -2.29 14.78 12.12
N SER A 265 -2.03 14.22 13.28
CA SER A 265 -1.35 14.91 14.40
C SER A 265 0.11 15.20 14.09
N GLN A 266 0.74 14.37 13.28
CA GLN A 266 2.09 14.56 12.76
C GLN A 266 2.09 14.38 11.25
N PRO A 267 2.77 15.25 10.49
CA PRO A 267 2.82 15.16 9.04
C PRO A 267 3.49 13.86 8.58
N LEU A 268 3.11 13.38 7.41
CA LEU A 268 3.83 12.29 6.74
C LEU A 268 5.18 12.83 6.26
N PRO A 269 6.27 12.11 6.51
CA PRO A 269 7.62 12.56 6.13
C PRO A 269 7.89 12.36 4.64
N GLY A 270 8.86 13.10 4.10
CA GLY A 270 9.60 12.71 2.91
C GLY A 270 10.59 11.59 3.23
N LEU A 271 10.99 10.82 2.23
CA LEU A 271 11.88 9.67 2.42
C LEU A 271 13.26 10.10 2.97
N GLU A 272 13.86 11.13 2.38
CA GLU A 272 15.20 11.58 2.80
C GLU A 272 15.19 12.03 4.26
N ALA A 273 14.22 12.86 4.64
CA ALA A 273 14.07 13.33 6.02
C ALA A 273 13.82 12.18 7.00
N TRP A 274 12.98 11.21 6.60
CA TRP A 274 12.70 10.05 7.44
C TRP A 274 13.95 9.19 7.65
N LEU A 275 14.69 8.91 6.57
CA LEU A 275 15.93 8.14 6.65
C LEU A 275 16.96 8.81 7.57
N ALA A 276 17.08 10.14 7.51
CA ALA A 276 17.98 10.88 8.38
C ALA A 276 17.59 10.82 9.86
N ALA A 277 16.27 10.88 10.13
CA ALA A 277 15.74 10.84 11.51
C ALA A 277 15.73 9.43 12.11
N ASN A 278 15.74 8.37 11.27
CA ASN A 278 15.62 6.97 11.71
C ASN A 278 16.79 6.12 11.21
N PRO A 279 18.04 6.39 11.64
CA PRO A 279 19.24 5.73 11.09
C PRO A 279 19.30 4.22 11.37
N GLN A 280 18.56 3.73 12.35
CA GLN A 280 18.54 2.30 12.74
C GLN A 280 17.31 1.54 12.22
N GLU A 281 16.34 2.24 11.63
CA GLU A 281 15.12 1.62 11.15
C GLU A 281 15.24 1.23 9.68
N GLU A 282 14.62 0.14 9.31
CA GLU A 282 14.53 -0.30 7.92
C GLU A 282 13.36 0.36 7.21
N PHE A 283 13.70 0.94 6.05
CA PHE A 283 12.70 1.47 5.12
C PHE A 283 12.05 0.35 4.36
#